data_d8da0b9e4c82c9e8a306310394b80563
#
_entry.id   d8da0b9e4c82c9e8a306310394b80563
#
_cell.length_a   1.000
_cell.length_b   1.000
_cell.length_c   1.000
_cell.angle_alpha   90.00
_cell.angle_beta   90.00
_cell.angle_gamma   90.00
#
_symmetry.space_group_name_H-M   'P 1'
#
loop_
_entity.id
_entity.type
_entity.pdbx_description
1 polymer ?
#
loop_
_entity_poly.entity_id
_entity_poly.type
_entity_poly.pdbx_seq_one_letter_code
_entity_poly.pdbx_strand_id
1 'polypeptide(L)'
;NMTWSNILTYQTKIKKKHNLDLLAGYEINSKESDGLGTTISNFARWDKPEVNNGVVYQSMGGSNSTTRIVSYITRANYDYDNKYYLGASWRTDGSSRLARENRWGNFWSLSGAWRVSSESFMKPLQNWLSDLKLRVSYGVNGTLPSSYYGYMGLSSLTSNYNDNPGITQSQLENKELTWETNYNFNSGIDLGFFDNRLNVTFEYYVRTTKNLLY
;
A
#
# COMPACT_ATOMS: atom_id res chain seq x y z
N ASN A 1 5.61 6.73 15.72
CA ASN A 1 4.54 6.64 14.71
C ASN A 1 3.25 7.23 15.26
N MET A 2 2.61 8.06 14.48
CA MET A 2 1.30 8.65 14.78
C MET A 2 0.41 8.49 13.54
N THR A 3 -0.77 7.93 13.72
CA THR A 3 -1.80 7.87 12.67
C THR A 3 -3.06 8.54 13.22
N TRP A 4 -3.60 9.47 12.46
CA TRP A 4 -4.86 10.13 12.76
C TRP A 4 -5.81 9.96 11.58
N SER A 5 -6.93 9.31 11.82
CA SER A 5 -7.91 8.96 10.79
C SER A 5 -9.30 9.46 11.18
N ASN A 6 -10.00 10.02 10.21
CA ASN A 6 -11.42 10.32 10.30
C ASN A 6 -12.12 9.62 9.16
N ILE A 7 -13.07 8.79 9.49
CA ILE A 7 -13.81 7.99 8.52
C ILE A 7 -15.30 8.21 8.76
N LEU A 8 -16.00 8.62 7.72
CA LEU A 8 -17.44 8.72 7.66
C LEU A 8 -17.99 7.60 6.80
N THR A 9 -18.92 6.84 7.32
CA THR A 9 -19.63 5.78 6.58
C THR A 9 -21.12 6.09 6.55
N TYR A 10 -21.73 5.85 5.39
CA TYR A 10 -23.16 5.96 5.21
C TYR A 10 -23.69 4.71 4.53
N GLN A 11 -24.60 4.02 5.19
CA GLN A 11 -25.22 2.80 4.68
C GLN A 11 -26.73 2.98 4.61
N THR A 12 -27.30 2.61 3.49
CA THR A 12 -28.75 2.69 3.30
C THR A 12 -29.27 1.54 2.47
N LYS A 13 -30.51 1.15 2.76
CA LYS A 13 -31.24 0.14 2.00
C LYS A 13 -32.52 0.75 1.45
N ILE A 14 -32.61 0.88 0.12
CA ILE A 14 -33.74 1.48 -0.57
C ILE A 14 -34.59 0.36 -1.18
N LYS A 15 -35.92 0.43 -0.95
CA LYS A 15 -36.91 -0.54 -1.49
C LYS A 15 -36.55 -2.01 -1.24
N LYS A 16 -35.85 -2.32 -0.14
CA LYS A 16 -35.39 -3.65 0.26
C LYS A 16 -34.43 -4.36 -0.71
N LYS A 17 -34.16 -3.80 -1.89
CA LYS A 17 -33.38 -4.42 -2.98
C LYS A 17 -32.08 -3.69 -3.29
N HIS A 18 -32.00 -2.41 -3.01
CA HIS A 18 -30.83 -1.60 -3.29
C HIS A 18 -30.08 -1.33 -2.00
N ASN A 19 -28.89 -1.88 -1.86
CA ASN A 19 -28.00 -1.60 -0.75
C ASN A 19 -26.90 -0.67 -1.26
N LEU A 20 -26.69 0.44 -0.58
CA LEU A 20 -25.64 1.41 -0.87
C LEU A 20 -24.78 1.60 0.37
N ASP A 21 -23.47 1.44 0.22
CA ASP A 21 -22.47 1.70 1.25
C ASP A 21 -21.48 2.73 0.71
N LEU A 22 -21.39 3.86 1.37
CA LEU A 22 -20.47 4.96 1.03
C LEU A 22 -19.50 5.17 2.17
N LEU A 23 -18.25 5.44 1.82
CA LEU A 23 -17.20 5.79 2.75
C LEU A 23 -16.44 7.02 2.23
N ALA A 24 -16.22 7.97 3.12
CA ALA A 24 -15.28 9.06 2.91
C ALA A 24 -14.30 9.11 4.09
N GLY A 25 -13.02 9.25 3.81
CA GLY A 25 -11.99 9.24 4.84
C GLY A 25 -10.88 10.23 4.56
N TYR A 26 -10.29 10.71 5.65
CA TYR A 26 -9.08 11.50 5.68
C TYR A 26 -8.12 10.91 6.69
N GLU A 27 -6.88 10.70 6.30
CA GLU A 27 -5.86 10.11 7.17
C GLU A 27 -4.54 10.87 7.07
N ILE A 28 -3.89 11.07 8.20
CA ILE A 28 -2.51 11.52 8.30
C ILE A 28 -1.71 10.43 9.00
N ASN A 29 -0.63 10.00 8.37
CA ASN A 29 0.36 9.12 8.97
C ASN A 29 1.69 9.87 9.08
N SER A 30 2.28 9.92 10.28
CA SER A 30 3.60 10.47 10.54
C SER A 30 4.46 9.42 11.22
N LYS A 31 5.58 9.10 10.60
CA LYS A 31 6.58 8.18 11.13
C LYS A 31 7.89 8.93 11.31
N GLU A 32 8.38 8.93 12.51
CA GLU A 32 9.70 9.41 12.90
C GLU A 32 10.54 8.23 13.39
N SER A 33 11.76 8.16 12.98
CA SER A 33 12.70 7.10 13.34
C SER A 33 14.06 7.71 13.67
N ASP A 34 14.47 7.54 14.91
CA ASP A 34 15.78 7.89 15.41
C ASP A 34 16.61 6.63 15.58
N GLY A 35 17.84 6.67 15.14
CA GLY A 35 18.78 5.58 15.28
C GLY A 35 20.10 6.08 15.86
N LEU A 36 20.65 5.32 16.80
CA LEU A 36 22.01 5.47 17.30
C LEU A 36 22.73 4.16 17.07
N GLY A 37 23.80 4.20 16.30
CA GLY A 37 24.67 3.06 16.04
C GLY A 37 26.06 3.30 16.63
N THR A 38 26.64 2.28 17.25
CA THR A 38 28.03 2.29 17.68
C THR A 38 28.69 0.99 17.31
N THR A 39 29.97 1.07 16.89
CA THR A 39 30.80 -0.09 16.62
C THR A 39 31.93 -0.12 17.61
N ILE A 40 32.06 -1.21 18.33
CA ILE A 40 33.04 -1.42 19.38
C ILE A 40 33.77 -2.72 19.11
N SER A 41 35.05 -2.76 19.40
CA SER A 41 35.91 -3.94 19.28
C SER A 41 36.74 -4.21 20.51
N ASN A 42 37.55 -5.28 20.48
CA ASN A 42 38.38 -5.74 21.60
C ASN A 42 37.56 -6.08 22.84
N PHE A 43 36.73 -7.10 22.74
CA PHE A 43 35.98 -7.62 23.86
C PHE A 43 36.85 -8.52 24.72
N ALA A 44 36.85 -8.29 26.05
CA ALA A 44 37.50 -9.18 26.99
C ALA A 44 36.94 -10.61 26.96
N ARG A 45 35.68 -10.75 26.57
CA ARG A 45 34.99 -12.01 26.41
C ARG A 45 34.23 -11.97 25.06
N TRP A 46 34.65 -12.82 24.13
CA TRP A 46 34.04 -12.94 22.78
C TRP A 46 32.63 -13.55 22.81
N ASP A 47 32.31 -14.34 23.88
CA ASP A 47 31.00 -14.97 24.07
C ASP A 47 29.91 -14.00 24.60
N LYS A 48 30.30 -12.78 24.99
CA LYS A 48 29.41 -11.71 25.45
C LYS A 48 29.78 -10.35 24.83
N PRO A 49 29.49 -10.15 23.53
CA PRO A 49 29.85 -8.94 22.81
C PRO A 49 28.82 -7.82 23.03
N GLU A 50 28.68 -7.39 24.27
CA GLU A 50 27.84 -6.26 24.64
C GLU A 50 28.60 -4.94 24.53
N VAL A 51 27.91 -3.84 24.19
CA VAL A 51 28.48 -2.50 23.99
C VAL A 51 29.35 -2.07 25.19
N ASN A 52 28.97 -2.44 26.42
CA ASN A 52 29.69 -2.07 27.64
C ASN A 52 30.95 -2.90 27.88
N ASN A 53 31.16 -3.99 27.15
CA ASN A 53 32.27 -4.94 27.36
C ASN A 53 33.42 -4.77 26.36
N GLY A 54 33.28 -3.88 25.38
CA GLY A 54 34.32 -3.58 24.39
C GLY A 54 35.20 -2.42 24.87
N VAL A 55 36.49 -2.46 24.51
CA VAL A 55 37.49 -1.50 24.94
C VAL A 55 37.79 -0.42 23.90
N VAL A 56 37.66 -0.75 22.62
CA VAL A 56 37.97 0.17 21.51
C VAL A 56 36.70 0.62 20.80
N TYR A 57 36.41 1.89 20.90
CA TYR A 57 35.34 2.53 20.13
C TYR A 57 35.82 2.83 18.73
N GLN A 58 35.20 2.22 17.70
CA GLN A 58 35.58 2.41 16.32
C GLN A 58 34.74 3.47 15.61
N SER A 59 33.44 3.51 15.86
CA SER A 59 32.55 4.51 15.29
C SER A 59 31.30 4.69 16.13
N MET A 60 30.75 5.88 16.04
CA MET A 60 29.42 6.22 16.56
C MET A 60 28.71 7.10 15.54
N GLY A 61 27.47 6.77 15.23
CA GLY A 61 26.66 7.54 14.30
C GLY A 61 25.21 7.61 14.73
N GLY A 62 24.59 8.74 14.50
CA GLY A 62 23.16 8.96 14.69
C GLY A 62 22.46 9.14 13.36
N SER A 63 21.20 8.70 13.29
CA SER A 63 20.32 8.96 12.15
C SER A 63 18.96 9.41 12.65
N ASN A 64 18.38 10.37 11.95
CA ASN A 64 16.99 10.77 12.15
C ASN A 64 16.31 10.78 10.79
N SER A 65 15.11 10.22 10.72
CA SER A 65 14.32 10.24 9.50
C SER A 65 12.84 10.43 9.82
N THR A 66 12.20 11.30 9.06
CA THR A 66 10.76 11.58 9.19
C THR A 66 10.07 11.39 7.85
N THR A 67 8.95 10.67 7.86
CA THR A 67 8.07 10.58 6.70
C THR A 67 6.63 10.89 7.09
N ARG A 68 5.91 11.56 6.20
CA ARG A 68 4.50 11.90 6.38
C ARG A 68 3.74 11.54 5.12
N ILE A 69 2.54 10.97 5.32
CA ILE A 69 1.60 10.66 4.25
C ILE A 69 0.25 11.25 4.65
N VAL A 70 -0.37 11.95 3.73
CA VAL A 70 -1.73 12.46 3.84
C VAL A 70 -2.57 11.76 2.78
N SER A 71 -3.72 11.24 3.17
CA SER A 71 -4.58 10.44 2.32
C SER A 71 -6.02 10.92 2.36
N TYR A 72 -6.65 11.02 1.20
CA TYR A 72 -8.09 11.16 1.05
C TYR A 72 -8.63 9.90 0.39
N ILE A 73 -9.67 9.35 0.97
CA ILE A 73 -10.18 8.04 0.58
C ILE A 73 -11.69 8.15 0.36
N THR A 74 -12.18 7.62 -0.75
CA THR A 74 -13.60 7.45 -1.00
C THR A 74 -13.89 6.07 -1.55
N ARG A 75 -15.02 5.50 -1.15
CA ARG A 75 -15.49 4.20 -1.63
C ARG A 75 -17.01 4.21 -1.73
N ALA A 76 -17.51 3.63 -2.79
CA ALA A 76 -18.92 3.37 -2.99
C ALA A 76 -19.10 1.90 -3.37
N ASN A 77 -19.93 1.19 -2.62
CA ASN A 77 -20.38 -0.15 -2.95
C ASN A 77 -21.90 -0.13 -3.13
N TYR A 78 -22.34 -0.74 -4.18
CA TYR A 78 -23.74 -0.88 -4.51
C TYR A 78 -24.07 -2.33 -4.80
N ASP A 79 -25.16 -2.80 -4.26
CA ASP A 79 -25.68 -4.13 -4.52
C ASP A 79 -27.18 -4.04 -4.84
N TYR A 80 -27.60 -4.74 -5.86
CA TYR A 80 -28.98 -4.90 -6.26
C TYR A 80 -29.45 -6.33 -6.04
N ASP A 81 -30.42 -6.48 -5.14
CA ASP A 81 -31.12 -7.75 -4.83
C ASP A 81 -30.18 -8.92 -4.48
N ASN A 82 -28.96 -8.63 -3.95
CA ASN A 82 -27.88 -9.58 -3.72
C ASN A 82 -27.46 -10.38 -4.97
N LYS A 83 -27.72 -9.82 -6.15
CA LYS A 83 -27.41 -10.41 -7.47
C LYS A 83 -26.30 -9.69 -8.19
N TYR A 84 -26.39 -8.36 -8.26
CA TYR A 84 -25.47 -7.51 -8.99
C TYR A 84 -24.73 -6.63 -8.01
N TYR A 85 -23.42 -6.68 -8.04
CA TYR A 85 -22.55 -5.94 -7.15
C TYR A 85 -21.65 -5.01 -7.97
N LEU A 86 -21.58 -3.75 -7.58
CA LEU A 86 -20.70 -2.76 -8.16
C LEU A 86 -19.90 -2.09 -7.04
N GLY A 87 -18.61 -1.93 -7.24
CA GLY A 87 -17.74 -1.24 -6.31
C GLY A 87 -16.87 -0.24 -7.05
N ALA A 88 -16.70 0.94 -6.47
CA ALA A 88 -15.76 1.95 -6.93
C ALA A 88 -15.00 2.51 -5.74
N SER A 89 -13.70 2.69 -5.87
CA SER A 89 -12.89 3.39 -4.89
C SER A 89 -11.97 4.39 -5.56
N TRP A 90 -11.69 5.46 -4.84
CA TRP A 90 -10.70 6.44 -5.21
C TRP A 90 -9.92 6.88 -3.98
N ARG A 91 -8.62 6.98 -4.13
CA ARG A 91 -7.71 7.42 -3.08
C ARG A 91 -6.65 8.34 -3.69
N THR A 92 -6.36 9.43 -3.02
CA THR A 92 -5.20 10.26 -3.33
C THR A 92 -4.30 10.35 -2.12
N ASP A 93 -3.02 10.08 -2.33
CA ASP A 93 -2.00 10.06 -1.29
C ASP A 93 -0.91 11.07 -1.60
N GLY A 94 -0.59 11.92 -0.64
CA GLY A 94 0.53 12.85 -0.72
C GLY A 94 1.64 12.42 0.25
N SER A 95 2.85 12.16 -0.26
CA SER A 95 3.98 11.68 0.53
C SER A 95 5.14 12.65 0.57
N SER A 96 5.75 12.82 1.74
CA SER A 96 6.96 13.62 1.92
C SER A 96 8.23 12.98 1.32
N ARG A 97 8.16 11.72 0.85
CA ARG A 97 9.27 11.03 0.17
C ARG A 97 9.51 11.49 -1.26
N LEU A 98 8.61 12.32 -1.78
CA LEU A 98 8.64 12.81 -3.16
C LEU A 98 8.69 14.34 -3.19
N ALA A 99 9.26 14.87 -4.26
CA ALA A 99 9.29 16.30 -4.52
C ALA A 99 7.87 16.89 -4.57
N ARG A 100 7.74 18.19 -4.31
CA ARG A 100 6.44 18.85 -4.17
C ARG A 100 5.55 18.67 -5.40
N GLU A 101 6.14 18.67 -6.57
CA GLU A 101 5.48 18.55 -7.87
C GLU A 101 4.91 17.15 -8.13
N ASN A 102 5.60 16.12 -7.61
CA ASN A 102 5.26 14.69 -7.83
C ASN A 102 4.75 13.98 -6.58
N ARG A 103 4.46 14.75 -5.53
CA ARG A 103 4.09 14.23 -4.20
C ARG A 103 2.79 13.44 -4.20
N TRP A 104 1.82 13.85 -5.03
CA TRP A 104 0.47 13.29 -5.01
C TRP A 104 0.30 12.17 -6.03
N GLY A 105 -0.13 11.01 -5.55
CA GLY A 105 -0.57 9.88 -6.37
C GLY A 105 -2.08 9.70 -6.31
N ASN A 106 -2.70 9.41 -7.45
CA ASN A 106 -4.12 9.12 -7.55
C ASN A 106 -4.31 7.64 -7.91
N PHE A 107 -5.07 6.95 -7.07
CA PHE A 107 -5.30 5.52 -7.17
C PHE A 107 -6.80 5.26 -7.16
N TRP A 108 -7.26 4.34 -7.98
CA TRP A 108 -8.67 4.05 -8.10
C TRP A 108 -8.91 2.59 -8.45
N SER A 109 -10.09 2.10 -8.15
CA SER A 109 -10.51 0.78 -8.59
C SER A 109 -11.99 0.75 -8.92
N LEU A 110 -12.34 -0.12 -9.87
CA LEU A 110 -13.69 -0.48 -10.21
C LEU A 110 -13.83 -1.99 -10.12
N SER A 111 -14.95 -2.44 -9.60
CA SER A 111 -15.27 -3.87 -9.51
C SER A 111 -16.73 -4.13 -9.82
N GLY A 112 -16.98 -5.29 -10.42
CA GLY A 112 -18.32 -5.79 -10.65
C GLY A 112 -18.40 -7.27 -10.33
N ALA A 113 -19.54 -7.71 -9.81
CA ALA A 113 -19.81 -9.13 -9.67
C ALA A 113 -21.29 -9.41 -9.94
N TRP A 114 -21.53 -10.60 -10.48
CA TRP A 114 -22.86 -11.09 -10.77
C TRP A 114 -23.04 -12.49 -10.16
N ARG A 115 -23.99 -12.61 -9.24
CA ARG A 115 -24.40 -13.89 -8.68
C ARG A 115 -25.42 -14.53 -9.59
N VAL A 116 -24.96 -15.29 -10.56
CA VAL A 116 -25.76 -15.94 -11.58
C VAL A 116 -26.72 -16.96 -10.95
N SER A 117 -26.27 -17.66 -9.90
CA SER A 117 -27.09 -18.65 -9.17
C SER A 117 -28.38 -18.08 -8.58
N SER A 118 -28.45 -16.75 -8.36
CA SER A 118 -29.66 -16.08 -7.86
C SER A 118 -30.69 -15.75 -8.95
N GLU A 119 -30.38 -16.04 -10.22
CA GLU A 119 -31.30 -15.80 -11.32
C GLU A 119 -32.36 -16.88 -11.47
N SER A 120 -33.53 -16.53 -11.99
CA SER A 120 -34.66 -17.44 -12.12
C SER A 120 -34.38 -18.61 -13.06
N PHE A 121 -33.56 -18.40 -14.09
CA PHE A 121 -33.19 -19.43 -15.07
C PHE A 121 -32.23 -20.49 -14.48
N MET A 122 -31.57 -20.19 -13.36
CA MET A 122 -30.67 -21.12 -12.69
C MET A 122 -31.36 -22.10 -11.74
N LYS A 123 -32.64 -21.90 -11.41
CA LYS A 123 -33.41 -22.78 -10.50
C LYS A 123 -33.32 -24.27 -10.82
N PRO A 124 -33.40 -24.72 -12.09
CA PRO A 124 -33.29 -26.15 -12.39
C PRO A 124 -31.92 -26.76 -12.09
N LEU A 125 -30.87 -25.94 -12.03
CA LEU A 125 -29.49 -26.38 -11.77
C LEU A 125 -29.10 -26.33 -10.30
N GLN A 126 -29.91 -25.71 -9.44
CA GLN A 126 -29.60 -25.50 -8.02
C GLN A 126 -29.41 -26.82 -7.24
N ASN A 127 -29.95 -27.95 -7.72
CA ASN A 127 -29.78 -29.25 -7.08
C ASN A 127 -28.31 -29.69 -7.01
N TRP A 128 -27.48 -29.28 -7.94
CA TRP A 128 -26.07 -29.65 -7.98
C TRP A 128 -25.12 -28.45 -8.02
N LEU A 129 -25.53 -27.32 -8.64
CA LEU A 129 -24.78 -26.07 -8.69
C LEU A 129 -25.47 -25.04 -7.77
N SER A 130 -25.06 -24.99 -6.51
CA SER A 130 -25.71 -24.19 -5.47
C SER A 130 -25.31 -22.71 -5.54
N ASP A 131 -24.08 -22.41 -5.94
CA ASP A 131 -23.62 -21.04 -6.16
C ASP A 131 -22.80 -20.93 -7.45
N LEU A 132 -23.03 -19.84 -8.16
CA LEU A 132 -22.26 -19.41 -9.34
C LEU A 132 -22.17 -17.89 -9.30
N LYS A 133 -20.95 -17.39 -9.11
CA LYS A 133 -20.67 -15.95 -9.08
C LYS A 133 -19.52 -15.63 -10.02
N LEU A 134 -19.76 -14.68 -10.91
CA LEU A 134 -18.74 -14.08 -11.78
C LEU A 134 -18.28 -12.77 -11.16
N ARG A 135 -16.98 -12.49 -11.22
CA ARG A 135 -16.42 -11.23 -10.71
C ARG A 135 -15.31 -10.72 -11.61
N VAL A 136 -15.23 -9.41 -11.70
CA VAL A 136 -14.19 -8.70 -12.43
C VAL A 136 -13.81 -7.45 -11.67
N SER A 137 -12.53 -7.11 -11.67
CA SER A 137 -12.06 -5.84 -11.13
C SER A 137 -10.87 -5.32 -11.92
N TYR A 138 -10.77 -4.01 -11.95
CA TYR A 138 -9.61 -3.30 -12.48
C TYR A 138 -9.26 -2.15 -11.54
N GLY A 139 -7.99 -2.00 -11.22
CA GLY A 139 -7.56 -0.96 -10.31
C GLY A 139 -6.11 -0.59 -10.46
N VAL A 140 -5.79 0.58 -9.93
CA VAL A 140 -4.46 1.17 -9.93
C VAL A 140 -4.07 1.46 -8.49
N ASN A 141 -2.88 1.00 -8.09
CA ASN A 141 -2.29 1.32 -6.79
C ASN A 141 -0.84 1.76 -6.95
N GLY A 142 -0.36 2.55 -5.99
CA GLY A 142 0.99 3.10 -5.98
C GLY A 142 1.89 2.45 -4.94
N THR A 143 3.18 2.44 -5.25
CA THR A 143 4.25 2.10 -4.32
C THR A 143 5.18 3.30 -4.17
N LEU A 144 5.58 3.61 -2.94
CA LEU A 144 6.55 4.67 -2.66
C LEU A 144 7.98 4.17 -2.79
N PRO A 145 8.94 5.07 -3.12
CA PRO A 145 10.36 4.77 -3.00
C PRO A 145 10.71 4.31 -1.59
N SER A 146 11.67 3.40 -1.47
CA SER A 146 12.20 2.96 -0.17
C SER A 146 12.94 4.09 0.55
N SER A 147 13.67 4.93 -0.20
CA SER A 147 14.38 6.09 0.34
C SER A 147 13.42 7.19 0.81
N TYR A 148 13.68 7.76 1.98
CA TYR A 148 12.92 8.90 2.50
C TYR A 148 13.26 10.22 1.81
N TYR A 149 14.48 10.32 1.27
CA TYR A 149 15.04 11.55 0.72
C TYR A 149 15.60 11.36 -0.70
N GLY A 150 15.11 10.33 -1.42
CA GLY A 150 15.61 9.96 -2.75
C GLY A 150 15.51 11.05 -3.81
N TYR A 151 14.63 12.05 -3.60
CA TYR A 151 14.49 13.17 -4.52
C TYR A 151 15.45 14.33 -4.23
N MET A 152 16.10 14.36 -3.06
CA MET A 152 16.98 15.45 -2.63
C MET A 152 18.42 15.22 -3.09
N GLY A 153 19.13 16.29 -3.40
CA GLY A 153 20.59 16.28 -3.47
C GLY A 153 21.16 16.24 -2.05
N LEU A 154 21.96 15.23 -1.75
CA LEU A 154 22.57 15.07 -0.42
C LEU A 154 24.08 15.22 -0.49
N SER A 155 24.66 15.75 0.60
CA SER A 155 26.10 15.88 0.79
C SER A 155 26.56 15.10 2.00
N SER A 156 27.76 14.55 1.90
CA SER A 156 28.48 13.89 3.00
C SER A 156 29.54 14.81 3.57
N LEU A 157 29.63 14.88 4.89
CA LEU A 157 30.62 15.66 5.65
C LEU A 157 31.81 14.82 6.12
N THR A 158 31.87 13.54 5.69
CA THR A 158 32.90 12.58 6.15
C THR A 158 34.17 12.57 5.31
N SER A 159 34.22 13.40 4.27
CA SER A 159 35.41 13.52 3.42
C SER A 159 36.42 14.48 4.04
N ASN A 160 37.68 14.06 4.13
CA ASN A 160 38.76 14.90 4.60
C ASN A 160 39.74 15.18 3.47
N TYR A 161 40.23 16.40 3.42
CA TYR A 161 41.32 16.81 2.56
C TYR A 161 42.41 17.47 3.38
N ASN A 162 43.59 16.85 3.42
CA ASN A 162 44.76 17.32 4.17
C ASN A 162 44.39 17.67 5.65
N ASP A 163 43.75 16.71 6.33
CA ASP A 163 43.25 16.82 7.73
C ASP A 163 42.15 17.90 7.99
N ASN A 164 41.66 18.52 6.92
CA ASN A 164 40.52 19.44 7.04
C ASN A 164 39.22 18.76 6.65
N PRO A 165 38.11 18.99 7.36
CA PRO A 165 36.80 18.51 6.99
C PRO A 165 36.37 19.01 5.61
N GLY A 166 35.91 18.13 4.75
CA GLY A 166 35.42 18.43 3.42
C GLY A 166 33.97 18.00 3.21
N ILE A 167 33.35 18.58 2.22
CA ILE A 167 31.97 18.25 1.82
C ILE A 167 32.03 17.64 0.43
N THR A 168 31.43 16.45 0.26
CA THR A 168 31.28 15.81 -1.04
C THR A 168 29.81 15.50 -1.29
N GLN A 169 29.40 15.60 -2.56
CA GLN A 169 28.05 15.20 -2.94
C GLN A 169 27.93 13.67 -2.85
N SER A 170 26.97 13.18 -2.06
CA SER A 170 26.71 11.78 -1.86
C SER A 170 25.50 11.27 -2.67
N GLN A 171 24.60 12.17 -3.08
CA GLN A 171 23.43 11.85 -3.89
C GLN A 171 23.07 13.04 -4.79
N LEU A 172 22.79 12.75 -6.06
CA LEU A 172 22.26 13.73 -7.00
C LEU A 172 20.78 13.98 -6.74
N GLU A 173 20.34 15.22 -6.97
CA GLU A 173 18.92 15.58 -6.91
C GLU A 173 18.15 14.91 -8.06
N ASN A 174 16.98 14.32 -7.72
CA ASN A 174 16.04 13.77 -8.71
C ASN A 174 14.61 14.19 -8.37
N LYS A 175 14.23 15.38 -8.83
CA LYS A 175 12.86 15.91 -8.61
C LYS A 175 11.79 15.18 -9.42
N GLU A 176 12.18 14.43 -10.46
CA GLU A 176 11.27 13.65 -11.31
C GLU A 176 10.83 12.33 -10.66
N LEU A 177 11.44 11.97 -9.53
CA LEU A 177 11.05 10.78 -8.77
C LEU A 177 9.55 10.82 -8.43
N THR A 178 8.82 9.80 -8.82
CA THR A 178 7.36 9.71 -8.67
C THR A 178 6.95 8.36 -8.09
N TRP A 179 5.66 8.16 -7.94
CA TRP A 179 5.07 6.90 -7.53
C TRP A 179 5.29 5.81 -8.59
N GLU A 180 5.72 4.64 -8.16
CA GLU A 180 5.59 3.43 -8.96
C GLU A 180 4.10 3.07 -9.05
N THR A 181 3.61 2.79 -10.24
CA THR A 181 2.18 2.58 -10.48
C THR A 181 1.92 1.16 -10.94
N ASN A 182 1.05 0.46 -10.21
CA ASN A 182 0.67 -0.92 -10.49
C ASN A 182 -0.78 -0.97 -11.00
N TYR A 183 -0.97 -1.45 -12.21
CA TYR A 183 -2.26 -1.70 -12.84
C TYR A 183 -2.62 -3.18 -12.65
N ASN A 184 -3.75 -3.45 -12.04
CA ASN A 184 -4.18 -4.81 -11.72
C ASN A 184 -5.53 -5.08 -12.36
N PHE A 185 -5.58 -6.09 -13.21
CA PHE A 185 -6.81 -6.68 -13.72
C PHE A 185 -7.02 -8.03 -13.05
N ASN A 186 -8.22 -8.27 -12.53
CA ASN A 186 -8.58 -9.56 -11.96
C ASN A 186 -9.96 -9.97 -12.47
N SER A 187 -10.10 -11.24 -12.81
CA SER A 187 -11.39 -11.87 -13.09
C SER A 187 -11.48 -13.21 -12.40
N GLY A 188 -12.66 -13.59 -11.96
CA GLY A 188 -12.85 -14.84 -11.23
C GLY A 188 -14.24 -15.43 -11.39
N ILE A 189 -14.30 -16.74 -11.20
CA ILE A 189 -15.51 -17.54 -11.17
C ILE A 189 -15.52 -18.34 -9.88
N ASP A 190 -16.54 -18.14 -9.07
CA ASP A 190 -16.77 -18.91 -7.84
C ASP A 190 -17.92 -19.88 -8.10
N LEU A 191 -17.69 -21.15 -7.81
CA LEU A 191 -18.62 -22.26 -8.00
C LEU A 191 -18.83 -22.99 -6.67
N GLY A 192 -20.08 -23.18 -6.29
CA GLY A 192 -20.48 -24.00 -5.14
C GLY A 192 -21.34 -25.16 -5.61
N PHE A 193 -20.97 -26.39 -5.26
CA PHE A 193 -21.69 -27.60 -5.65
C PHE A 193 -22.25 -28.29 -4.41
N PHE A 194 -23.39 -28.99 -4.59
CA PHE A 194 -24.00 -29.87 -3.59
C PHE A 194 -24.22 -29.16 -2.24
N ASP A 195 -25.02 -28.09 -2.24
CA ASP A 195 -25.25 -27.23 -1.06
C ASP A 195 -23.95 -26.66 -0.46
N ASN A 196 -23.05 -26.23 -1.36
CA ASN A 196 -21.73 -25.67 -1.02
C ASN A 196 -20.79 -26.64 -0.28
N ARG A 197 -20.99 -27.96 -0.42
CA ARG A 197 -20.04 -28.95 0.12
C ARG A 197 -18.72 -28.98 -0.63
N LEU A 198 -18.74 -28.64 -1.91
CA LEU A 198 -17.55 -28.45 -2.74
C LEU A 198 -17.55 -27.02 -3.27
N ASN A 199 -16.53 -26.26 -2.97
CA ASN A 199 -16.33 -24.92 -3.49
C ASN A 199 -15.08 -24.89 -4.35
N VAL A 200 -15.20 -24.32 -5.56
CA VAL A 200 -14.13 -24.20 -6.54
C VAL A 200 -14.05 -22.74 -6.98
N THR A 201 -12.87 -22.15 -6.95
CA THR A 201 -12.62 -20.81 -7.44
C THR A 201 -11.56 -20.85 -8.52
N PHE A 202 -11.86 -20.22 -9.65
CA PHE A 202 -10.87 -19.95 -10.70
C PHE A 202 -10.61 -18.45 -10.74
N GLU A 203 -9.34 -18.08 -10.74
CA GLU A 203 -8.91 -16.69 -10.83
C GLU A 203 -7.89 -16.51 -11.95
N TYR A 204 -8.06 -15.43 -12.69
CA TYR A 204 -7.10 -14.93 -13.66
C TYR A 204 -6.75 -13.49 -13.31
N TYR A 205 -5.46 -13.19 -13.22
CA TYR A 205 -5.00 -11.84 -12.94
C TYR A 205 -3.86 -11.43 -13.87
N VAL A 206 -3.81 -10.15 -14.17
CA VAL A 206 -2.70 -9.51 -14.87
C VAL A 206 -2.29 -8.28 -14.09
N ARG A 207 -1.01 -8.17 -13.82
CA ARG A 207 -0.41 -6.99 -13.19
C ARG A 207 0.62 -6.38 -14.10
N THR A 208 0.52 -5.07 -14.33
CA THR A 208 1.50 -4.29 -15.08
C THR A 208 2.02 -3.17 -14.20
N THR A 209 3.33 -3.10 -14.01
CA THR A 209 3.97 -2.04 -13.24
C THR A 209 4.61 -1.03 -14.19
N LYS A 210 4.40 0.26 -13.91
CA LYS A 210 5.03 1.39 -14.61
C LYS A 210 5.79 2.27 -13.62
N ASN A 211 6.74 3.05 -14.13
CA ASN A 211 7.61 3.94 -13.35
C ASN A 211 8.34 3.16 -12.24
N LEU A 212 8.98 2.05 -12.64
CA LEU A 212 9.77 1.23 -11.72
C LEU A 212 10.84 2.07 -11.04
N LEU A 213 10.95 1.89 -9.74
CA LEU A 213 11.95 2.54 -8.89
C LEU A 213 13.17 1.62 -8.79
N TYR A 214 14.31 2.09 -9.30
CA TYR A 214 15.62 1.40 -9.25
C TYR A 214 16.51 2.01 -8.19
#